data_586aa9e407fe26646687f7fc0a2ebf5f
#
_entry.id   586aa9e407fe26646687f7fc0a2ebf5f
#
_cell.length_a   1.000
_cell.length_b   1.000
_cell.length_c   1.000
_cell.angle_alpha   90.00
_cell.angle_beta   90.00
_cell.angle_gamma   90.00
#
_symmetry.space_group_name_H-M   'P 1'
#
loop_
_entity.id
_entity.type
_entity.pdbx_description
1 polymer ?
#
loop_
_entity_poly.entity_id
_entity_poly.type
_entity_poly.pdbx_seq_one_letter_code
_entity_poly.pdbx_strand_id
1 'polypeptide(L)'
;MRSYETVFVLDPSLDEPSIEKEISKVEDLITNHKGSIRKTEKWGMKKFAYPIQKKMQGYYTLIYFEGDGDIPAELERSYKLNEHCLRYLTVVSEEKDREPEKEGSKQNSMRSQPSS
;
A
#
# COMPACT_ATOMS: atom_id res chain seq x y z
N MET A 1 -5.97 -18.27 4.96
CA MET A 1 -5.46 -17.06 4.28
C MET A 1 -6.10 -15.83 4.79
N ARG A 2 -5.37 -14.75 4.77
CA ARG A 2 -5.88 -13.47 5.22
C ARG A 2 -5.82 -12.46 4.11
N SER A 3 -6.61 -11.41 4.24
CA SER A 3 -6.61 -10.31 3.29
C SER A 3 -5.76 -9.18 3.83
N TYR A 4 -4.97 -8.56 2.97
CA TYR A 4 -4.06 -7.50 3.36
C TYR A 4 -4.12 -6.36 2.36
N GLU A 5 -3.71 -5.20 2.82
CA GLU A 5 -3.50 -4.04 1.96
C GLU A 5 -2.08 -3.55 2.17
N THR A 6 -1.39 -3.29 1.10
CA THR A 6 -0.05 -2.70 1.20
C THR A 6 -0.02 -1.42 0.38
N VAL A 7 0.37 -0.34 1.04
CA VAL A 7 0.54 0.96 0.39
C VAL A 7 2.01 1.27 0.36
N PHE A 8 2.50 1.71 -0.77
CA PHE A 8 3.89 2.13 -0.84
C PHE A 8 4.02 3.35 -1.72
N VAL A 9 5.00 4.18 -1.39
CA VAL A 9 5.20 5.46 -2.04
C VAL A 9 6.57 5.45 -2.68
N LEU A 10 6.61 5.66 -3.99
CA LEU A 10 7.86 5.61 -4.74
C LEU A 10 8.40 6.99 -5.01
N ASP A 11 9.70 7.05 -5.23
CA ASP A 11 10.42 8.28 -5.49
C ASP A 11 9.82 8.98 -6.71
N PRO A 12 9.50 10.28 -6.61
CA PRO A 12 8.86 10.98 -7.70
C PRO A 12 9.76 11.20 -8.91
N SER A 13 11.06 10.98 -8.76
CA SER A 13 11.97 11.16 -9.90
C SER A 13 11.99 9.95 -10.83
N LEU A 14 11.33 8.84 -10.46
CA LEU A 14 11.29 7.68 -11.32
C LEU A 14 10.42 7.94 -12.54
N ASP A 15 10.88 7.46 -13.69
CA ASP A 15 10.05 7.54 -14.90
C ASP A 15 9.00 6.45 -14.86
N GLU A 16 8.08 6.50 -15.80
CA GLU A 16 6.95 5.59 -15.78
C GLU A 16 7.34 4.12 -15.90
N PRO A 17 8.26 3.74 -16.80
CA PRO A 17 8.68 2.35 -16.85
C PRO A 17 9.31 1.86 -15.54
N SER A 18 10.05 2.73 -14.86
CA SER A 18 10.66 2.37 -13.60
C SER A 18 9.60 2.17 -12.50
N ILE A 19 8.59 3.03 -12.50
CA ILE A 19 7.48 2.88 -11.55
C ILE A 19 6.78 1.55 -11.77
N GLU A 20 6.48 1.21 -13.03
CA GLU A 20 5.83 -0.06 -13.33
C GLU A 20 6.67 -1.24 -12.89
N LYS A 21 7.97 -1.13 -13.07
CA LYS A 21 8.87 -2.18 -12.66
C LYS A 21 8.85 -2.38 -11.15
N GLU A 22 8.83 -1.29 -10.39
CA GLU A 22 8.78 -1.38 -8.95
C GLU A 22 7.47 -2.01 -8.48
N ILE A 23 6.38 -1.65 -9.11
CA ILE A 23 5.08 -2.23 -8.78
C ILE A 23 5.09 -3.72 -9.08
N SER A 24 5.63 -4.11 -10.23
CA SER A 24 5.71 -5.51 -10.60
C SER A 24 6.54 -6.31 -9.61
N LYS A 25 7.60 -5.72 -9.09
CA LYS A 25 8.43 -6.40 -8.10
C LYS A 25 7.63 -6.75 -6.85
N VAL A 26 6.77 -5.83 -6.42
CA VAL A 26 5.93 -6.07 -5.25
C VAL A 26 4.92 -7.16 -5.55
N GLU A 27 4.28 -7.08 -6.71
CA GLU A 27 3.31 -8.09 -7.11
C GLU A 27 3.96 -9.47 -7.20
N ASP A 28 5.15 -9.53 -7.78
CA ASP A 28 5.86 -10.79 -7.92
C ASP A 28 6.23 -11.38 -6.57
N LEU A 29 6.63 -10.54 -5.64
CA LEU A 29 6.95 -11.02 -4.30
C LEU A 29 5.73 -11.69 -3.68
N ILE A 30 4.57 -11.06 -3.81
CA ILE A 30 3.35 -11.60 -3.25
C ILE A 30 3.02 -12.94 -3.89
N THR A 31 3.06 -13.00 -5.22
CA THR A 31 2.68 -14.24 -5.90
C THR A 31 3.73 -15.34 -5.71
N ASN A 32 4.99 -14.98 -5.59
CA ASN A 32 6.04 -15.96 -5.35
C ASN A 32 5.92 -16.59 -3.96
N HIS A 33 5.31 -15.89 -3.03
CA HIS A 33 5.03 -16.42 -1.70
C HIS A 33 3.62 -16.98 -1.62
N LYS A 34 3.06 -17.33 -2.77
CA LYS A 34 1.75 -18.00 -2.87
C LYS A 34 0.59 -17.12 -2.48
N GLY A 35 0.78 -15.82 -2.54
CA GLY A 35 -0.32 -14.89 -2.36
C GLY A 35 -1.06 -14.67 -3.65
N SER A 36 -2.22 -14.08 -3.53
CA SER A 36 -3.09 -13.79 -4.66
C SER A 36 -3.40 -12.32 -4.70
N ILE A 37 -3.08 -11.67 -5.82
CA ILE A 37 -3.37 -10.25 -5.99
C ILE A 37 -4.85 -10.08 -6.27
N ARG A 38 -5.52 -9.25 -5.46
CA ARG A 38 -6.93 -8.97 -5.66
C ARG A 38 -7.13 -7.73 -6.52
N LYS A 39 -6.30 -6.71 -6.27
CA LYS A 39 -6.48 -5.44 -6.97
C LYS A 39 -5.23 -4.60 -6.77
N THR A 40 -4.83 -3.90 -7.80
CA THR A 40 -3.74 -2.94 -7.73
C THR A 40 -4.28 -1.59 -8.14
N GLU A 41 -4.12 -0.59 -7.26
CA GLU A 41 -4.58 0.76 -7.55
C GLU A 41 -3.37 1.69 -7.62
N LYS A 42 -3.24 2.38 -8.72
CA LYS A 42 -2.19 3.37 -8.89
C LYS A 42 -2.80 4.73 -8.64
N TRP A 43 -2.51 5.28 -7.47
CA TRP A 43 -3.10 6.57 -7.10
C TRP A 43 -2.36 7.74 -7.73
N GLY A 44 -1.13 7.53 -8.16
CA GLY A 44 -0.37 8.56 -8.83
C GLY A 44 0.38 9.46 -7.88
N MET A 45 0.85 10.56 -8.44
CA MET A 45 1.67 11.50 -7.70
C MET A 45 0.82 12.30 -6.73
N LYS A 46 1.25 12.35 -5.46
CA LYS A 46 0.54 13.12 -4.44
C LYS A 46 1.54 13.86 -3.57
N LYS A 47 1.15 15.04 -3.14
CA LYS A 47 1.99 15.86 -2.30
C LYS A 47 1.90 15.41 -0.85
N PHE A 48 3.00 15.55 -0.13
CA PHE A 48 3.04 15.26 1.29
C PHE A 48 2.70 16.52 2.07
N ALA A 49 2.17 16.32 3.29
CA ALA A 49 1.93 17.44 4.17
C ALA A 49 3.25 18.09 4.61
N TYR A 50 4.30 17.29 4.68
CA TYR A 50 5.65 17.78 4.99
C TYR A 50 6.64 16.87 4.27
N PRO A 51 7.87 17.34 4.04
CA PRO A 51 8.82 16.56 3.24
C PRO A 51 9.14 15.21 3.86
N ILE A 52 9.29 14.21 3.00
CA ILE A 52 9.72 12.87 3.40
C ILE A 52 11.00 12.60 2.62
N GLN A 53 12.09 12.35 3.34
CA GLN A 53 13.40 12.15 2.72
C GLN A 53 13.72 13.27 1.72
N LYS A 54 13.39 14.51 2.14
CA LYS A 54 13.65 15.71 1.33
C LYS A 54 12.82 15.78 0.06
N LYS A 55 11.81 14.95 -0.07
CA LYS A 55 10.91 14.99 -1.22
C LYS A 55 9.58 15.56 -0.78
N MET A 56 8.95 16.31 -1.66
CA MET A 56 7.69 16.95 -1.35
C MET A 56 6.49 16.14 -1.83
N GLN A 57 6.72 15.13 -2.65
CA GLN A 57 5.65 14.31 -3.19
C GLN A 57 6.18 12.94 -3.53
N GLY A 58 5.29 12.01 -3.83
CA GLY A 58 5.67 10.69 -4.22
C GLY A 58 4.55 10.01 -4.98
N TYR A 59 4.88 8.88 -5.60
CA TYR A 59 3.90 8.13 -6.36
C TYR A 59 3.32 7.04 -5.48
N TYR A 60 2.00 7.10 -5.27
CA TYR A 60 1.29 6.19 -4.36
C TYR A 60 0.70 5.01 -5.11
N THR A 61 0.87 3.82 -4.54
CA THR A 61 0.28 2.61 -5.07
C THR A 61 -0.26 1.79 -3.91
N LEU A 62 -1.42 1.18 -4.14
CA LEU A 62 -2.06 0.32 -3.15
C LEU A 62 -2.35 -1.03 -3.79
N ILE A 63 -1.99 -2.11 -3.10
CA ILE A 63 -2.28 -3.45 -3.58
C ILE A 63 -3.07 -4.19 -2.52
N TYR A 64 -4.20 -4.75 -2.92
CA TYR A 64 -5.01 -5.64 -2.08
C TYR A 64 -4.63 -7.07 -2.45
N PHE A 65 -4.31 -7.87 -1.45
CA PHE A 65 -3.93 -9.25 -1.73
C PHE A 65 -4.34 -10.17 -0.59
N GLU A 66 -4.34 -11.47 -0.88
CA GLU A 66 -4.59 -12.50 0.11
C GLU A 66 -3.37 -13.39 0.19
N GLY A 67 -3.09 -13.90 1.38
CA GLY A 67 -1.96 -14.79 1.53
C GLY A 67 -1.70 -15.14 2.97
N ASP A 68 -0.59 -15.83 3.17
CA ASP A 68 -0.18 -16.24 4.50
C ASP A 68 0.47 -15.10 5.26
N GLY A 69 0.56 -15.27 6.56
CA GLY A 69 1.04 -14.21 7.43
C GLY A 69 2.51 -13.86 7.26
N ASP A 70 3.28 -14.64 6.51
CA ASP A 70 4.68 -14.32 6.29
C ASP A 70 4.86 -13.26 5.21
N ILE A 71 3.87 -13.06 4.34
CA ILE A 71 4.00 -12.10 3.25
C ILE A 71 4.22 -10.68 3.73
N PRO A 72 3.46 -10.17 4.72
CA PRO A 72 3.72 -8.79 5.18
C PRO A 72 5.15 -8.56 5.63
N ALA A 73 5.74 -9.54 6.32
CA ALA A 73 7.12 -9.39 6.77
C ALA A 73 8.10 -9.34 5.59
N GLU A 74 7.84 -10.14 4.56
CA GLU A 74 8.70 -10.14 3.38
C GLU A 74 8.55 -8.84 2.60
N LEU A 75 7.32 -8.31 2.54
CA LEU A 75 7.11 -7.03 1.90
C LEU A 75 7.86 -5.93 2.63
N GLU A 76 7.76 -5.92 3.95
CA GLU A 76 8.43 -4.89 4.73
C GLU A 76 9.94 -4.95 4.52
N ARG A 77 10.49 -6.14 4.51
CA ARG A 77 11.92 -6.30 4.27
C ARG A 77 12.30 -5.75 2.90
N SER A 78 11.52 -6.09 1.89
CA SER A 78 11.76 -5.63 0.53
C SER A 78 11.71 -4.12 0.44
N TYR A 79 10.71 -3.50 1.06
CA TYR A 79 10.58 -2.05 1.04
C TYR A 79 11.76 -1.37 1.73
N LYS A 80 12.21 -1.92 2.85
CA LYS A 80 13.33 -1.33 3.57
C LYS A 80 14.61 -1.33 2.77
N LEU A 81 14.79 -2.35 1.93
CA LEU A 81 15.99 -2.46 1.12
C LEU A 81 15.90 -1.68 -0.17
N ASN A 82 14.72 -1.19 -0.51
CA ASN A 82 14.49 -0.50 -1.77
C ASN A 82 14.68 1.00 -1.59
N GLU A 83 15.75 1.53 -2.16
CA GLU A 83 16.03 2.95 -2.00
C GLU A 83 15.04 3.84 -2.75
N HIS A 84 14.24 3.26 -3.63
CA HIS A 84 13.22 4.02 -4.34
C HIS A 84 11.92 4.10 -3.58
N CYS A 85 11.78 3.39 -2.47
CA CYS A 85 10.55 3.38 -1.68
C CYS A 85 10.71 4.35 -0.51
N LEU A 86 9.91 5.42 -0.53
CA LEU A 86 10.01 6.45 0.50
C LEU A 86 9.23 6.10 1.76
N ARG A 87 8.09 5.46 1.60
CA ARG A 87 7.25 5.06 2.71
C ARG A 87 6.48 3.82 2.33
N TYR A 88 6.05 3.08 3.33
CA TYR A 88 5.26 1.88 3.10
C TYR A 88 4.46 1.54 4.34
N LEU A 89 3.37 0.81 4.13
CA LEU A 89 2.54 0.33 5.22
C LEU A 89 1.77 -0.87 4.74
N THR A 90 1.81 -1.96 5.51
CA THR A 90 1.04 -3.16 5.18
C THR A 90 0.19 -3.50 6.39
N VAL A 91 -1.09 -3.67 6.16
CA VAL A 91 -2.03 -3.95 7.25
C VAL A 91 -2.99 -5.04 6.83
N VAL A 92 -3.63 -5.65 7.82
CA VAL A 92 -4.69 -6.60 7.56
C VAL A 92 -5.88 -5.84 7.03
N SER A 93 -6.42 -6.31 5.92
CA SER A 93 -7.57 -5.65 5.33
C SER A 93 -8.83 -6.22 5.92
N GLU A 94 -9.71 -5.34 6.36
CA GLU A 94 -10.99 -5.76 6.88
C GLU A 94 -12.08 -5.60 5.84
N GLU A 95 -11.71 -5.06 4.71
CA GLU A 95 -12.69 -4.66 3.72
C GLU A 95 -13.57 -5.80 3.29
N LYS A 96 -12.95 -6.95 3.03
CA LYS A 96 -13.69 -8.05 2.55
C LYS A 96 -14.58 -8.69 3.61
N ASP A 97 -14.20 -8.56 4.85
CA ASP A 97 -14.94 -9.14 5.94
C ASP A 97 -16.07 -8.29 6.43
N ARG A 98 -16.18 -7.05 5.99
CA ARG A 98 -17.19 -6.15 6.43
C ARG A 98 -18.14 -5.86 5.36
N GLU A 99 -19.29 -5.73 5.73
CA GLU A 99 -20.23 -5.26 4.78
C GLU A 99 -20.17 -3.78 4.73
N PRO A 100 -20.34 -3.29 3.68
CA PRO A 100 -20.22 -1.86 3.57
C PRO A 100 -21.05 -1.14 4.55
N GLU A 101 -20.95 -1.16 5.35
CA GLU A 101 -21.34 -0.65 6.17
C GLU A 101 -21.05 0.37 6.52
N LYS A 102 -20.81 0.01 6.34
CA LYS A 102 -20.46 0.57 6.69
C LYS A 102 -20.17 1.60 6.84
N GLU A 103 -20.29 1.74 6.58
CA GLU A 103 -20.03 2.45 6.90
C GLU A 103 -19.84 3.21 7.49
N GLY A 104 -20.08 3.25 7.41
CA GLY A 104 -19.92 3.70 8.07
C GLY A 104 -19.40 4.26 8.76
N SER A 105 -19.67 4.09 8.58
CA SER A 105 -19.26 4.43 9.32
C SER A 105 -18.54 5.05 9.80
N LYS A 106 -18.57 5.17 9.64
CA LYS A 106 -18.14 5.64 10.14
C LYS A 106 -17.48 6.24 10.51
N GLN A 107 -17.58 6.36 10.18
CA GLN A 107 -17.23 6.85 10.66
C GLN A 107 -16.73 7.34 11.12
N ASN A 108 -16.95 7.39 10.72
CA ASN A 108 -16.76 7.92 11.32
C ASN A 108 -16.22 8.32 11.83
N SER A 109 -16.27 8.24 11.67
CA SER A 109 -16.06 8.56 12.25
C SER A 109 -15.55 9.06 12.68
N MET A 110 -15.59 9.09 12.52
CA MET A 110 -15.44 9.45 12.96
C MET A 110 -14.98 9.86 13.36
N ARG A 111 -15.04 9.88 13.02
CA ARG A 111 -15.06 10.27 13.37
C ARG A 111 -14.71 10.79 13.78
N SER A 112 -14.82 10.64 13.31
CA SER A 112 -14.87 11.16 13.68
C SER A 112 -14.54 11.78 14.12
N GLN A 113 -14.51 11.85 14.00
CA GLN A 113 -14.44 12.41 14.38
C GLN A 113 -13.98 12.88 14.65
N PRO A 114 -14.15 12.92 14.54
CA PRO A 114 -13.80 13.37 14.74
C PRO A 114 -13.26 13.70 14.89
N SER A 115 -13.36 13.63 14.60
CA SER A 115 -12.97 13.81 14.75
C SER A 115 -12.46 13.93 14.76
N SER A 116 -12.59 13.95 14.49
CA SER A 116 -12.23 13.87 14.50
C SER A 116 -12.12 13.95 14.59
#